data_f654a1a7b8948b9873baadf3ead990fc
#
_entry.id   f654a1a7b8948b9873baadf3ead990fc
#
_cell.length_a   1.000
_cell.length_b   1.000
_cell.length_c   1.000
_cell.angle_alpha   90.00
_cell.angle_beta   90.00
_cell.angle_gamma   90.00
#
_symmetry.space_group_name_H-M   'P 1'
#
loop_
_entity.id
_entity.type
_entity.pdbx_description
1 polymer ?
#
loop_
_entity_poly.entity_id
_entity_poly.type
_entity_poly.pdbx_seq_one_letter_code
_entity_poly.pdbx_strand_id
1 'polypeptide(L)'
;NLSILKFLGFEQIFKNALTGLNMGGGKGGSDFDPKGKTDNEIRRFCVSFMTELCKHIGADTDVPAGDIGVTGREVGFMFGQYKKIRNQWEGVLTGKGGSWGGSLIRPEATGYGVVYYVEHMIQHASGGKESFAGKRVAISGSGNVAQYAALKVIELGGSVISLSDSQGALVLNGEEGSFTAEEINTIAEIKVQRKQIAELATQDAFSSKFKYIPGARPWTNIAGRIDVALPSATQNEVSGDEAKALIAAGCKFIAEGSNMGSTQEAIDVFEAHRDANPGAAAIWYAP
;
A
#
# COMPACT_ATOMS: atom_id res chain seq x y z
N ASN A 1 -17.28 4.14 -5.05
CA ASN A 1 -18.50 4.85 -4.66
C ASN A 1 -18.17 6.17 -3.95
N LEU A 2 -19.17 7.00 -3.69
CA LEU A 2 -18.98 8.34 -3.11
C LEU A 2 -18.36 8.29 -1.70
N SER A 3 -18.67 7.29 -0.90
CA SER A 3 -18.11 7.13 0.44
C SER A 3 -16.58 6.96 0.40
N ILE A 4 -16.09 6.13 -0.52
CA ILE A 4 -14.64 5.95 -0.75
C ILE A 4 -13.98 7.27 -1.16
N LEU A 5 -14.57 8.02 -2.07
CA LEU A 5 -14.02 9.32 -2.49
C LEU A 5 -13.96 10.33 -1.36
N LYS A 6 -14.97 10.34 -0.48
CA LYS A 6 -14.99 11.24 0.68
C LYS A 6 -13.84 10.95 1.65
N PHE A 7 -13.62 9.67 2.03
CA PHE A 7 -12.54 9.38 2.96
C PHE A 7 -11.16 9.59 2.32
N LEU A 8 -10.96 9.21 1.06
CA LEU A 8 -9.71 9.46 0.35
C LEU A 8 -9.40 10.96 0.26
N GLY A 9 -10.43 11.78 -0.02
CA GLY A 9 -10.27 13.24 -0.03
C GLY A 9 -9.90 13.79 1.36
N PHE A 10 -10.52 13.27 2.41
CA PHE A 10 -10.20 13.63 3.79
C PHE A 10 -8.73 13.32 4.12
N GLU A 11 -8.27 12.11 3.84
CA GLU A 11 -6.88 11.71 4.05
C GLU A 11 -5.90 12.56 3.23
N GLN A 12 -6.22 12.86 1.96
CA GLN A 12 -5.38 13.69 1.12
C GLN A 12 -5.21 15.12 1.65
N ILE A 13 -6.26 15.70 2.24
CA ILE A 13 -6.20 17.01 2.89
C ILE A 13 -5.16 17.00 4.01
N PHE A 14 -5.22 16.04 4.91
CA PHE A 14 -4.26 15.91 6.01
C PHE A 14 -2.86 15.59 5.52
N LYS A 15 -2.73 14.67 4.56
CA LYS A 15 -1.44 14.33 3.95
C LYS A 15 -0.73 15.57 3.40
N ASN A 16 -1.43 16.41 2.65
CA ASN A 16 -0.85 17.60 2.07
C ASN A 16 -0.57 18.68 3.12
N ALA A 17 -1.47 18.87 4.10
CA ALA A 17 -1.27 19.81 5.20
C ALA A 17 -0.02 19.47 6.03
N LEU A 18 0.24 18.19 6.29
CA LEU A 18 1.41 17.73 7.04
C LEU A 18 2.74 17.93 6.31
N THR A 19 2.74 18.18 5.00
CA THR A 19 3.97 18.53 4.27
C THR A 19 4.45 19.94 4.57
N GLY A 20 3.59 20.81 5.08
CA GLY A 20 3.88 22.25 5.27
C GLY A 20 3.86 23.05 3.97
N LEU A 21 3.54 22.45 2.83
CA LEU A 21 3.43 23.15 1.54
C LEU A 21 2.06 23.80 1.38
N ASN A 22 2.01 24.92 0.66
CA ASN A 22 0.76 25.61 0.34
C ASN A 22 -0.01 24.88 -0.76
N MET A 23 -0.57 23.72 -0.43
CA MET A 23 -1.39 22.97 -1.34
C MET A 23 -2.58 22.35 -0.59
N GLY A 24 -3.74 22.39 -1.21
CA GLY A 24 -4.93 21.67 -0.75
C GLY A 24 -4.85 20.18 -1.07
N GLY A 25 -5.92 19.47 -0.81
CA GLY A 25 -6.07 18.06 -1.15
C GLY A 25 -7.47 17.72 -1.58
N GLY A 26 -7.59 16.76 -2.45
CA GLY A 26 -8.87 16.27 -2.94
C GLY A 26 -8.71 14.94 -3.66
N LYS A 27 -9.82 14.26 -3.87
CA LYS A 27 -9.88 13.02 -4.63
C LYS A 27 -11.10 13.01 -5.53
N GLY A 28 -10.93 12.44 -6.70
CA GLY A 28 -12.00 12.19 -7.64
C GLY A 28 -11.98 10.76 -8.12
N GLY A 29 -12.99 10.37 -8.88
CA GLY A 29 -13.01 9.01 -9.43
C GLY A 29 -14.31 8.69 -10.11
N SER A 30 -14.46 7.44 -10.51
CA SER A 30 -15.67 6.93 -11.16
C SER A 30 -15.99 5.52 -10.65
N ASP A 31 -17.16 5.04 -11.01
CA ASP A 31 -17.62 3.65 -10.81
C ASP A 31 -17.33 2.74 -12.01
N PHE A 32 -16.50 3.20 -12.94
CA PHE A 32 -16.08 2.40 -14.10
C PHE A 32 -15.21 1.23 -13.64
N ASP A 33 -15.63 0.01 -13.99
CA ASP A 33 -14.84 -1.21 -13.73
C ASP A 33 -13.98 -1.57 -14.95
N PRO A 34 -12.64 -1.46 -14.87
CA PRO A 34 -11.74 -1.79 -15.97
C PRO A 34 -11.49 -3.30 -16.15
N LYS A 35 -11.99 -4.15 -15.25
CA LYS A 35 -11.77 -5.60 -15.34
C LYS A 35 -12.42 -6.16 -16.61
N GLY A 36 -11.65 -6.93 -17.37
CA GLY A 36 -12.11 -7.50 -18.65
C GLY A 36 -12.28 -6.52 -19.79
N LYS A 37 -11.93 -5.25 -19.61
CA LYS A 37 -11.94 -4.25 -20.66
C LYS A 37 -10.64 -4.23 -21.45
N THR A 38 -10.75 -3.99 -22.74
CA THR A 38 -9.60 -3.77 -23.61
C THR A 38 -8.98 -2.39 -23.36
N ASP A 39 -7.72 -2.21 -23.73
CA ASP A 39 -7.05 -0.91 -23.65
C ASP A 39 -7.77 0.19 -24.41
N ASN A 40 -8.43 -0.16 -25.51
CA ASN A 40 -9.20 0.81 -26.29
C ASN A 40 -10.49 1.24 -25.57
N GLU A 41 -11.16 0.35 -24.88
CA GLU A 41 -12.34 0.69 -24.06
C GLU A 41 -11.92 1.57 -22.88
N ILE A 42 -10.83 1.26 -22.20
CA ILE A 42 -10.28 2.09 -21.11
C ILE A 42 -9.89 3.48 -21.67
N ARG A 43 -9.21 3.54 -22.81
CA ARG A 43 -8.86 4.80 -23.46
C ARG A 43 -10.11 5.64 -23.77
N ARG A 44 -11.15 5.05 -24.33
CA ARG A 44 -12.41 5.74 -24.63
C ARG A 44 -13.06 6.31 -23.37
N PHE A 45 -13.05 5.55 -22.28
CA PHE A 45 -13.51 6.04 -20.98
C PHE A 45 -12.67 7.24 -20.51
N CYS A 46 -11.35 7.14 -20.49
CA CYS A 46 -10.45 8.22 -20.08
C CYS A 46 -10.64 9.49 -20.93
N VAL A 47 -10.84 9.34 -22.22
CA VAL A 47 -11.12 10.46 -23.13
C VAL A 47 -12.45 11.14 -22.79
N SER A 48 -13.51 10.37 -22.58
CA SER A 48 -14.81 10.89 -22.17
C SER A 48 -14.76 11.60 -20.82
N PHE A 49 -14.12 10.96 -19.83
CA PHE A 49 -13.94 11.50 -18.49
C PHE A 49 -13.18 12.83 -18.51
N MET A 50 -12.04 12.88 -19.22
CA MET A 50 -11.23 14.09 -19.31
C MET A 50 -11.94 15.21 -20.09
N THR A 51 -12.83 14.91 -21.03
CA THR A 51 -13.60 15.92 -21.75
C THR A 51 -14.43 16.79 -20.82
N GLU A 52 -14.95 16.21 -19.73
CA GLU A 52 -15.64 16.98 -18.69
C GLU A 52 -14.67 17.54 -17.64
N LEU A 53 -13.74 16.71 -17.16
CA LEU A 53 -12.82 17.08 -16.10
C LEU A 53 -11.91 18.27 -16.45
N CYS A 54 -11.51 18.42 -17.72
CA CYS A 54 -10.63 19.49 -18.18
C CYS A 54 -11.15 20.92 -17.93
N LYS A 55 -12.44 21.06 -17.64
CA LYS A 55 -13.08 22.33 -17.27
C LYS A 55 -12.76 22.78 -15.84
N HIS A 56 -12.29 21.85 -15.00
CA HIS A 56 -12.16 22.01 -13.56
C HIS A 56 -10.71 21.87 -13.05
N ILE A 57 -9.77 21.52 -13.92
CA ILE A 57 -8.37 21.25 -13.58
C ILE A 57 -7.42 22.14 -14.37
N GLY A 58 -6.18 22.23 -13.90
CA GLY A 58 -5.10 23.00 -14.52
C GLY A 58 -3.85 22.96 -13.68
N ALA A 59 -2.73 23.37 -14.22
CA ALA A 59 -1.44 23.34 -13.56
C ALA A 59 -1.41 24.09 -12.22
N ASP A 60 -2.18 25.18 -12.13
CA ASP A 60 -2.26 26.05 -10.95
C ASP A 60 -3.64 26.00 -10.25
N THR A 61 -4.52 25.11 -10.65
CA THR A 61 -5.87 25.01 -10.10
C THR A 61 -6.05 23.72 -9.32
N ASP A 62 -5.95 22.59 -9.99
CA ASP A 62 -6.05 21.26 -9.43
C ASP A 62 -5.28 20.27 -10.32
N VAL A 63 -4.40 19.48 -9.73
CA VAL A 63 -3.51 18.59 -10.45
C VAL A 63 -3.80 17.14 -10.06
N PRO A 64 -4.63 16.42 -10.82
CA PRO A 64 -4.94 15.02 -10.55
C PRO A 64 -3.72 14.11 -10.66
N ALA A 65 -3.76 13.02 -9.92
CA ALA A 65 -2.72 11.99 -9.88
C ALA A 65 -3.32 10.59 -10.06
N GLY A 66 -2.50 9.61 -10.39
CA GLY A 66 -2.89 8.22 -10.37
C GLY A 66 -3.19 7.73 -8.95
N ASP A 67 -4.14 6.81 -8.84
CA ASP A 67 -4.53 6.11 -7.61
C ASP A 67 -5.16 4.77 -7.99
N ILE A 68 -6.07 4.21 -7.20
CA ILE A 68 -6.70 2.90 -7.46
C ILE A 68 -7.19 2.80 -8.90
N GLY A 69 -6.65 1.83 -9.63
CA GLY A 69 -7.02 1.55 -11.03
C GLY A 69 -6.51 2.56 -12.07
N VAL A 70 -5.77 3.59 -11.66
CA VAL A 70 -5.23 4.64 -12.55
C VAL A 70 -3.71 4.59 -12.54
N THR A 71 -3.15 4.07 -13.61
CA THR A 71 -1.71 3.95 -13.83
C THR A 71 -1.19 5.01 -14.81
N GLY A 72 0.10 4.98 -15.13
CA GLY A 72 0.69 5.84 -16.16
C GLY A 72 0.01 5.71 -17.52
N ARG A 73 -0.58 4.57 -17.84
CA ARG A 73 -1.38 4.36 -19.07
C ARG A 73 -2.62 5.25 -19.09
N GLU A 74 -3.44 5.20 -18.04
CA GLU A 74 -4.65 6.01 -17.92
C GLU A 74 -4.31 7.51 -17.87
N VAL A 75 -3.27 7.87 -17.12
CA VAL A 75 -2.74 9.23 -17.07
C VAL A 75 -2.33 9.70 -18.48
N GLY A 76 -1.70 8.84 -19.28
CA GLY A 76 -1.34 9.12 -20.66
C GLY A 76 -2.56 9.42 -21.55
N PHE A 77 -3.61 8.61 -21.43
CA PHE A 77 -4.85 8.82 -22.18
C PHE A 77 -5.53 10.14 -21.79
N MET A 78 -5.58 10.44 -20.50
CA MET A 78 -6.18 11.67 -19.98
C MET A 78 -5.36 12.91 -20.37
N PHE A 79 -4.04 12.86 -20.26
CA PHE A 79 -3.17 13.97 -20.66
C PHE A 79 -3.27 14.29 -22.15
N GLY A 80 -3.27 13.24 -23.00
CA GLY A 80 -3.45 13.41 -24.44
C GLY A 80 -4.76 14.09 -24.79
N GLN A 81 -5.85 13.75 -24.11
CA GLN A 81 -7.16 14.39 -24.32
C GLN A 81 -7.17 15.83 -23.78
N TYR A 82 -6.61 16.10 -22.61
CA TYR A 82 -6.47 17.44 -22.06
C TYR A 82 -5.71 18.35 -23.02
N LYS A 83 -4.53 17.91 -23.48
CA LYS A 83 -3.72 18.64 -24.45
C LYS A 83 -4.49 18.93 -25.74
N LYS A 84 -5.27 17.96 -26.23
CA LYS A 84 -6.09 18.12 -27.44
C LYS A 84 -7.16 19.20 -27.28
N ILE A 85 -7.83 19.28 -26.13
CA ILE A 85 -8.91 20.24 -25.88
C ILE A 85 -8.35 21.62 -25.56
N ARG A 86 -7.37 21.70 -24.67
CA ARG A 86 -6.81 22.96 -24.18
C ARG A 86 -5.76 23.56 -25.11
N ASN A 87 -5.22 22.76 -26.02
CA ASN A 87 -4.08 23.12 -26.89
C ASN A 87 -2.87 23.63 -26.11
N GLN A 88 -2.63 23.08 -24.91
CA GLN A 88 -1.58 23.48 -23.99
C GLN A 88 -0.75 22.28 -23.56
N TRP A 89 0.55 22.48 -23.37
CA TRP A 89 1.47 21.54 -22.78
C TRP A 89 1.88 22.06 -21.41
N GLU A 90 1.15 21.64 -20.39
CA GLU A 90 1.33 22.17 -19.02
C GLU A 90 1.37 21.06 -17.97
N GLY A 91 1.67 21.45 -16.72
CA GLY A 91 1.84 20.55 -15.59
C GLY A 91 0.54 20.04 -14.96
N VAL A 92 -0.47 19.68 -15.77
CA VAL A 92 -1.82 19.36 -15.27
C VAL A 92 -1.94 18.00 -14.71
N LEU A 93 -1.30 17.01 -14.83
CA LEU A 93 -1.40 15.66 -14.27
C LEU A 93 -0.06 15.22 -13.69
N THR A 94 -0.06 14.57 -12.55
CA THR A 94 1.13 13.85 -12.07
C THR A 94 1.15 12.41 -12.61
N GLY A 95 2.30 11.74 -12.54
CA GLY A 95 2.44 10.38 -13.05
C GLY A 95 2.57 10.27 -14.57
N LYS A 96 2.87 11.39 -15.25
CA LYS A 96 3.20 11.41 -16.68
C LYS A 96 4.52 10.73 -16.96
N GLY A 97 4.66 10.11 -18.14
CA GLY A 97 5.94 9.62 -18.63
C GLY A 97 6.93 10.75 -18.90
N GLY A 98 8.24 10.48 -18.79
CA GLY A 98 9.31 11.49 -18.97
C GLY A 98 9.28 12.18 -20.32
N SER A 99 8.95 11.47 -21.39
CA SER A 99 8.89 12.01 -22.76
C SER A 99 7.72 12.97 -23.01
N TRP A 100 6.78 13.11 -22.10
CA TRP A 100 5.60 13.96 -22.23
C TRP A 100 5.31 14.80 -20.97
N GLY A 101 6.37 15.31 -20.37
CA GLY A 101 6.32 16.32 -19.33
C GLY A 101 6.31 15.79 -17.90
N GLY A 102 6.55 14.50 -17.70
CA GLY A 102 6.71 13.92 -16.39
C GLY A 102 8.13 13.94 -15.86
N SER A 103 8.28 13.62 -14.58
CA SER A 103 9.56 13.35 -13.93
C SER A 103 9.79 11.85 -13.80
N LEU A 104 10.99 11.47 -13.36
CA LEU A 104 11.28 10.08 -13.01
C LEU A 104 10.32 9.62 -11.90
N ILE A 105 9.68 8.50 -12.13
CA ILE A 105 8.82 7.86 -11.13
C ILE A 105 9.67 7.32 -9.98
N ARG A 106 9.14 7.35 -8.78
CA ARG A 106 9.70 6.72 -7.59
C ARG A 106 8.75 5.61 -7.13
N PRO A 107 8.80 4.43 -7.73
CA PRO A 107 7.88 3.34 -7.40
C PRO A 107 7.98 2.91 -5.94
N GLU A 108 9.16 3.06 -5.34
CA GLU A 108 9.49 2.69 -3.95
C GLU A 108 8.92 3.64 -2.89
N ALA A 109 8.51 4.85 -3.26
CA ALA A 109 8.28 5.94 -2.31
C ALA A 109 7.29 5.60 -1.19
N THR A 110 6.17 4.96 -1.48
CA THR A 110 5.16 4.61 -0.48
C THR A 110 5.62 3.47 0.42
N GLY A 111 6.11 2.38 -0.18
CA GLY A 111 6.60 1.23 0.58
C GLY A 111 7.79 1.57 1.47
N TYR A 112 8.75 2.31 0.96
CA TYR A 112 9.89 2.78 1.75
C TYR A 112 9.46 3.76 2.84
N GLY A 113 8.53 4.65 2.53
CA GLY A 113 8.04 5.65 3.47
C GLY A 113 7.43 5.04 4.73
N VAL A 114 6.57 4.04 4.60
CA VAL A 114 5.97 3.36 5.76
C VAL A 114 7.04 2.63 6.59
N VAL A 115 8.03 2.02 5.93
CA VAL A 115 9.12 1.32 6.65
C VAL A 115 10.01 2.31 7.40
N TYR A 116 10.39 3.43 6.79
CA TYR A 116 11.14 4.48 7.50
C TYR A 116 10.36 5.05 8.68
N TYR A 117 9.05 5.24 8.52
CA TYR A 117 8.22 5.70 9.63
C TYR A 117 8.24 4.73 10.80
N VAL A 118 8.07 3.42 10.53
CA VAL A 118 8.15 2.38 11.56
C VAL A 118 9.54 2.27 12.18
N GLU A 119 10.61 2.43 11.41
CA GLU A 119 11.97 2.48 11.96
C GLU A 119 12.09 3.60 13.01
N HIS A 120 11.54 4.79 12.73
CA HIS A 120 11.50 5.88 13.70
C HIS A 120 10.61 5.55 14.91
N MET A 121 9.47 4.85 14.71
CA MET A 121 8.64 4.39 15.83
C MET A 121 9.42 3.43 16.74
N ILE A 122 10.13 2.45 16.17
CA ILE A 122 10.95 1.48 16.91
C ILE A 122 12.05 2.20 17.70
N GLN A 123 12.78 3.10 17.04
CA GLN A 123 13.84 3.87 17.67
C GLN A 123 13.31 4.75 18.81
N HIS A 124 12.20 5.44 18.59
CA HIS A 124 11.57 6.27 19.62
C HIS A 124 11.11 5.42 20.82
N ALA A 125 10.38 4.34 20.57
CA ALA A 125 9.87 3.45 21.62
C ALA A 125 10.96 2.78 22.45
N SER A 126 12.11 2.51 21.83
CA SER A 126 13.25 1.85 22.49
C SER A 126 14.30 2.80 23.06
N GLY A 127 14.11 4.12 22.88
CA GLY A 127 15.14 5.12 23.23
C GLY A 127 16.42 4.94 22.39
N GLY A 128 16.28 4.59 21.13
CA GLY A 128 17.38 4.42 20.16
C GLY A 128 18.11 3.08 20.26
N LYS A 129 17.59 2.11 21.00
CA LYS A 129 18.28 0.83 21.24
C LYS A 129 17.91 -0.28 20.26
N GLU A 130 16.79 -0.15 19.57
CA GLU A 130 16.28 -1.15 18.64
C GLU A 130 16.09 -0.53 17.25
N SER A 131 16.08 -1.41 16.24
CA SER A 131 15.83 -1.11 14.82
C SER A 131 14.99 -2.24 14.21
N PHE A 132 14.83 -2.24 12.89
CA PHE A 132 14.23 -3.38 12.18
C PHE A 132 15.05 -4.68 12.29
N ALA A 133 16.34 -4.61 12.58
CA ALA A 133 17.19 -5.80 12.66
C ALA A 133 16.60 -6.86 13.61
N GLY A 134 16.37 -8.06 13.07
CA GLY A 134 15.80 -9.19 13.80
C GLY A 134 14.29 -9.10 14.09
N LYS A 135 13.59 -8.09 13.59
CA LYS A 135 12.13 -7.99 13.70
C LYS A 135 11.43 -8.87 12.67
N ARG A 136 10.35 -9.54 13.07
CA ARG A 136 9.48 -10.32 12.20
C ARG A 136 8.32 -9.46 11.75
N VAL A 137 8.21 -9.27 10.43
CA VAL A 137 7.30 -8.29 9.82
C VAL A 137 6.26 -9.00 8.97
N ALA A 138 5.01 -8.91 9.37
CA ALA A 138 3.88 -9.37 8.58
C ALA A 138 3.41 -8.24 7.65
N ILE A 139 3.32 -8.54 6.36
CA ILE A 139 2.89 -7.58 5.33
C ILE A 139 1.69 -8.20 4.59
N SER A 140 0.63 -7.42 4.42
CA SER A 140 -0.45 -7.78 3.50
C SER A 140 -0.26 -7.15 2.13
N GLY A 141 -0.97 -7.70 1.14
CA GLY A 141 -0.81 -7.27 -0.24
C GLY A 141 0.38 -7.93 -0.93
N SER A 142 0.44 -7.74 -2.24
CA SER A 142 1.53 -8.17 -3.13
C SER A 142 1.71 -7.18 -4.29
N GLY A 143 1.12 -6.00 -4.16
CA GLY A 143 1.27 -4.89 -5.11
C GLY A 143 2.51 -4.05 -4.81
N ASN A 144 2.59 -2.89 -5.47
CA ASN A 144 3.73 -1.98 -5.38
C ASN A 144 4.14 -1.65 -3.93
N VAL A 145 3.21 -1.22 -3.09
CA VAL A 145 3.51 -0.83 -1.69
C VAL A 145 4.09 -2.00 -0.90
N ALA A 146 3.44 -3.17 -0.97
CA ALA A 146 3.88 -4.36 -0.24
C ALA A 146 5.26 -4.86 -0.70
N GLN A 147 5.52 -4.85 -2.01
CA GLN A 147 6.82 -5.26 -2.58
C GLN A 147 7.95 -4.37 -2.11
N TYR A 148 7.81 -3.05 -2.23
CA TYR A 148 8.86 -2.11 -1.80
C TYR A 148 9.00 -2.03 -0.28
N ALA A 149 7.91 -2.17 0.49
CA ALA A 149 8.01 -2.32 1.94
C ALA A 149 8.80 -3.57 2.32
N ALA A 150 8.52 -4.70 1.68
CA ALA A 150 9.24 -5.95 1.91
C ALA A 150 10.75 -5.81 1.59
N LEU A 151 11.09 -5.25 0.44
CA LEU A 151 12.49 -5.01 0.05
C LEU A 151 13.22 -4.12 1.06
N LYS A 152 12.59 -3.06 1.54
CA LYS A 152 13.20 -2.15 2.52
C LYS A 152 13.33 -2.80 3.90
N VAL A 153 12.35 -3.58 4.34
CA VAL A 153 12.45 -4.35 5.60
C VAL A 153 13.63 -5.31 5.55
N ILE A 154 13.80 -6.05 4.43
CA ILE A 154 14.94 -6.97 4.23
C ILE A 154 16.27 -6.20 4.27
N GLU A 155 16.35 -5.06 3.59
CA GLU A 155 17.56 -4.21 3.58
C GLU A 155 17.94 -3.73 4.97
N LEU A 156 16.96 -3.43 5.83
CA LEU A 156 17.19 -3.01 7.24
C LEU A 156 17.39 -4.20 8.20
N GLY A 157 17.48 -5.42 7.69
CA GLY A 157 17.77 -6.62 8.50
C GLY A 157 16.55 -7.22 9.21
N GLY A 158 15.34 -6.83 8.81
CA GLY A 158 14.10 -7.45 9.26
C GLY A 158 13.75 -8.70 8.45
N SER A 159 12.89 -9.54 9.00
CA SER A 159 12.39 -10.76 8.37
C SER A 159 10.96 -10.56 7.88
N VAL A 160 10.74 -10.56 6.57
CA VAL A 160 9.40 -10.54 5.97
C VAL A 160 8.82 -11.95 6.05
N ILE A 161 7.69 -12.11 6.73
CA ILE A 161 7.11 -13.41 7.06
C ILE A 161 5.80 -13.72 6.36
N SER A 162 5.21 -12.73 5.70
CA SER A 162 3.99 -12.92 4.91
C SER A 162 3.84 -11.91 3.79
N LEU A 163 3.13 -12.31 2.74
CA LEU A 163 2.51 -11.47 1.73
C LEU A 163 1.14 -12.04 1.37
N SER A 164 0.23 -11.24 0.84
CA SER A 164 -1.11 -11.70 0.49
C SER A 164 -1.64 -11.05 -0.78
N ASP A 165 -2.71 -11.61 -1.31
CA ASP A 165 -3.55 -10.95 -2.31
C ASP A 165 -5.03 -11.22 -2.04
N SER A 166 -5.91 -10.86 -2.97
CA SER A 166 -7.36 -11.02 -2.80
C SER A 166 -7.83 -12.49 -2.72
N GLN A 167 -6.94 -13.45 -3.00
CA GLN A 167 -7.28 -14.89 -3.01
C GLN A 167 -6.73 -15.62 -1.79
N GLY A 168 -5.76 -15.05 -1.08
CA GLY A 168 -5.18 -15.68 0.10
C GLY A 168 -3.84 -15.12 0.53
N ALA A 169 -3.22 -15.79 1.48
CA ALA A 169 -1.95 -15.39 2.05
C ALA A 169 -0.85 -16.44 1.83
N LEU A 170 0.33 -15.96 1.51
CA LEU A 170 1.58 -16.73 1.47
C LEU A 170 2.36 -16.41 2.75
N VAL A 171 2.51 -17.39 3.62
CA VAL A 171 3.14 -17.23 4.94
C VAL A 171 4.28 -18.24 5.12
N LEU A 172 5.26 -17.91 5.96
CA LEU A 172 6.33 -18.85 6.31
C LEU A 172 5.78 -20.14 6.93
N ASN A 173 6.37 -21.27 6.60
CA ASN A 173 6.03 -22.58 7.16
C ASN A 173 6.47 -22.78 8.60
N GLY A 174 7.30 -21.89 9.17
CA GLY A 174 7.85 -22.01 10.50
C GLY A 174 8.13 -20.65 11.14
N GLU A 175 8.81 -20.69 12.26
CA GLU A 175 9.15 -19.48 13.02
C GLU A 175 10.40 -18.79 12.50
N GLU A 176 11.24 -19.49 11.77
CA GLU A 176 12.50 -18.95 11.24
C GLU A 176 12.43 -18.72 9.73
N GLY A 177 13.22 -17.76 9.28
CA GLY A 177 13.34 -17.41 7.87
C GLY A 177 12.71 -16.07 7.51
N SER A 178 12.78 -15.75 6.23
CA SER A 178 12.28 -14.52 5.62
C SER A 178 12.09 -14.73 4.13
N PHE A 179 11.22 -13.94 3.49
CA PHE A 179 11.33 -13.73 2.05
C PHE A 179 12.71 -13.16 1.71
N THR A 180 13.25 -13.53 0.57
CA THR A 180 14.44 -12.92 -0.02
C THR A 180 14.05 -11.84 -1.03
N ALA A 181 15.01 -10.99 -1.40
CA ALA A 181 14.78 -9.97 -2.42
C ALA A 181 14.43 -10.60 -3.78
N GLU A 182 15.03 -11.75 -4.13
CA GLU A 182 14.73 -12.48 -5.35
C GLU A 182 13.29 -13.01 -5.35
N GLU A 183 12.82 -13.54 -4.23
CA GLU A 183 11.43 -14.01 -4.08
C GLU A 183 10.43 -12.86 -4.22
N ILE A 184 10.74 -11.68 -3.67
CA ILE A 184 9.93 -10.47 -3.86
C ILE A 184 9.91 -10.03 -5.33
N ASN A 185 11.04 -10.05 -6.01
CA ASN A 185 11.13 -9.73 -7.43
C ASN A 185 10.32 -10.73 -8.30
N THR A 186 10.36 -12.02 -7.97
CA THR A 186 9.52 -13.04 -8.63
C THR A 186 8.04 -12.74 -8.44
N ILE A 187 7.63 -12.32 -7.25
CA ILE A 187 6.25 -11.89 -6.99
C ILE A 187 5.92 -10.66 -7.86
N ALA A 188 6.81 -9.70 -7.98
CA ALA A 188 6.61 -8.52 -8.82
C ALA A 188 6.38 -8.91 -10.29
N GLU A 189 7.17 -9.83 -10.83
CA GLU A 189 7.06 -10.31 -12.22
C GLU A 189 5.69 -10.96 -12.50
N ILE A 190 5.22 -11.83 -11.61
CA ILE A 190 3.89 -12.45 -11.80
C ILE A 190 2.76 -11.45 -11.66
N LYS A 191 2.90 -10.45 -10.80
CA LYS A 191 1.89 -9.37 -10.66
C LYS A 191 1.83 -8.47 -11.90
N VAL A 192 2.94 -8.22 -12.58
CA VAL A 192 2.96 -7.55 -13.90
C VAL A 192 2.14 -8.35 -14.92
N GLN A 193 2.19 -9.69 -14.85
CA GLN A 193 1.37 -10.58 -15.67
C GLN A 193 -0.09 -10.69 -15.21
N ARG A 194 -0.51 -9.94 -14.18
CA ARG A 194 -1.84 -9.97 -13.55
C ARG A 194 -2.21 -11.32 -12.94
N LYS A 195 -1.23 -12.13 -12.57
CA LYS A 195 -1.41 -13.44 -11.94
C LYS A 195 -1.54 -13.33 -10.41
N GLN A 196 -2.02 -14.40 -9.80
CA GLN A 196 -2.18 -14.50 -8.35
C GLN A 196 -0.95 -15.13 -7.71
N ILE A 197 -0.65 -14.75 -6.45
CA ILE A 197 0.49 -15.33 -5.72
C ILE A 197 0.28 -16.83 -5.41
N ALA A 198 -0.95 -17.33 -5.48
CA ALA A 198 -1.25 -18.76 -5.39
C ALA A 198 -0.45 -19.60 -6.42
N GLU A 199 -0.13 -19.04 -7.59
CA GLU A 199 0.63 -19.75 -8.62
C GLU A 199 2.08 -20.05 -8.19
N LEU A 200 2.62 -19.30 -7.24
CA LEU A 200 3.95 -19.55 -6.66
C LEU A 200 3.95 -20.73 -5.69
N ALA A 201 2.82 -21.01 -5.04
CA ALA A 201 2.72 -22.06 -4.04
C ALA A 201 3.02 -23.46 -4.58
N THR A 202 2.95 -23.66 -5.90
CA THR A 202 3.29 -24.92 -6.57
C THR A 202 4.72 -25.00 -7.08
N GLN A 203 5.49 -23.90 -6.96
CA GLN A 203 6.89 -23.86 -7.35
C GLN A 203 7.78 -24.31 -6.19
N ASP A 204 8.73 -25.22 -6.44
CA ASP A 204 9.59 -25.82 -5.39
C ASP A 204 10.30 -24.77 -4.53
N ALA A 205 10.74 -23.67 -5.13
CA ALA A 205 11.40 -22.58 -4.42
C ALA A 205 10.51 -21.93 -3.34
N PHE A 206 9.20 -21.91 -3.55
CA PHE A 206 8.22 -21.33 -2.61
C PHE A 206 7.57 -22.39 -1.72
N SER A 207 7.16 -23.53 -2.27
CA SER A 207 6.42 -24.58 -1.55
C SER A 207 7.21 -25.20 -0.39
N SER A 208 8.53 -25.24 -0.49
CA SER A 208 9.40 -25.73 0.59
C SER A 208 9.50 -24.77 1.78
N LYS A 209 9.29 -23.49 1.54
CA LYS A 209 9.54 -22.42 2.51
C LYS A 209 8.25 -21.74 2.99
N PHE A 210 7.25 -21.67 2.14
CA PHE A 210 6.00 -20.96 2.39
C PHE A 210 4.79 -21.88 2.27
N LYS A 211 3.77 -21.54 3.03
CA LYS A 211 2.44 -22.13 2.92
C LYS A 211 1.49 -21.09 2.33
N TYR A 212 0.77 -21.47 1.29
CA TYR A 212 -0.34 -20.68 0.78
C TYR A 212 -1.64 -21.08 1.46
N ILE A 213 -2.39 -20.11 1.96
CA ILE A 213 -3.65 -20.31 2.67
C ILE A 213 -4.75 -19.58 1.91
N PRO A 214 -5.60 -20.30 1.16
CA PRO A 214 -6.69 -19.69 0.40
C PRO A 214 -7.67 -18.92 1.29
N GLY A 215 -8.09 -17.75 0.85
CA GLY A 215 -9.08 -16.90 1.53
C GLY A 215 -8.59 -16.27 2.84
N ALA A 216 -7.36 -16.56 3.27
CA ALA A 216 -6.84 -16.04 4.52
C ALA A 216 -6.19 -14.66 4.34
N ARG A 217 -6.20 -13.91 5.43
CA ARG A 217 -5.32 -12.76 5.66
C ARG A 217 -4.12 -13.20 6.50
N PRO A 218 -2.97 -12.52 6.42
CA PRO A 218 -1.75 -13.03 7.07
C PRO A 218 -1.78 -13.00 8.59
N TRP A 219 -2.59 -12.12 9.18
CA TRP A 219 -2.50 -11.76 10.60
C TRP A 219 -2.75 -12.91 11.58
N THR A 220 -3.54 -13.90 11.20
CA THR A 220 -3.96 -15.01 12.08
C THR A 220 -3.31 -16.36 11.79
N ASN A 221 -2.44 -16.43 10.79
CA ASN A 221 -1.95 -17.70 10.24
C ASN A 221 -0.42 -17.83 10.27
N ILE A 222 0.26 -16.94 10.97
CA ILE A 222 1.71 -16.92 11.07
C ILE A 222 2.15 -17.70 12.30
N ALA A 223 3.13 -18.60 12.11
CA ALA A 223 3.78 -19.29 13.21
C ALA A 223 4.73 -18.34 13.96
N GLY A 224 4.72 -18.42 15.29
CA GLY A 224 5.57 -17.62 16.15
C GLY A 224 5.12 -16.15 16.27
N ARG A 225 6.04 -15.31 16.76
CA ARG A 225 5.73 -13.90 17.03
C ARG A 225 5.64 -13.05 15.74
N ILE A 226 4.89 -11.98 15.84
CA ILE A 226 4.90 -10.86 14.88
C ILE A 226 5.37 -9.63 15.66
N ASP A 227 6.43 -8.96 15.22
CA ASP A 227 6.90 -7.73 15.87
C ASP A 227 6.27 -6.48 15.23
N VAL A 228 6.09 -6.52 13.91
CA VAL A 228 5.57 -5.40 13.09
C VAL A 228 4.51 -5.93 12.14
N ALA A 229 3.41 -5.19 11.98
CA ALA A 229 2.40 -5.42 10.96
C ALA A 229 2.29 -4.21 10.02
N LEU A 230 2.36 -4.45 8.72
CA LEU A 230 2.22 -3.44 7.67
C LEU A 230 1.03 -3.79 6.76
N PRO A 231 -0.18 -3.33 7.09
CA PRO A 231 -1.32 -3.42 6.18
C PRO A 231 -1.02 -2.63 4.91
N SER A 232 -0.89 -3.32 3.76
CA SER A 232 -0.41 -2.72 2.50
C SER A 232 -1.23 -3.17 1.28
N ALA A 233 -2.46 -3.61 1.50
CA ALA A 233 -3.36 -4.09 0.45
C ALA A 233 -4.55 -3.17 0.19
N THR A 234 -5.54 -3.20 1.07
CA THR A 234 -6.81 -2.49 0.87
C THR A 234 -7.31 -1.88 2.17
N GLN A 235 -8.32 -1.01 2.05
CA GLN A 235 -9.01 -0.48 3.21
C GLN A 235 -9.73 -1.58 4.00
N ASN A 236 -9.84 -1.39 5.32
CA ASN A 236 -10.55 -2.27 6.26
C ASN A 236 -10.07 -3.73 6.23
N GLU A 237 -8.79 -3.93 6.03
CA GLU A 237 -8.21 -5.28 5.97
C GLU A 237 -7.80 -5.84 7.34
N VAL A 238 -7.75 -5.01 8.36
CA VAL A 238 -7.53 -5.45 9.74
C VAL A 238 -8.81 -5.20 10.54
N SER A 239 -9.49 -6.28 10.90
CA SER A 239 -10.69 -6.25 11.75
C SER A 239 -10.32 -6.21 13.24
N GLY A 240 -11.32 -5.96 14.11
CA GLY A 240 -11.11 -6.00 15.56
C GLY A 240 -10.57 -7.34 16.07
N ASP A 241 -11.00 -8.45 15.49
CA ASP A 241 -10.50 -9.78 15.89
C ASP A 241 -9.08 -10.03 15.38
N GLU A 242 -8.73 -9.54 14.20
CA GLU A 242 -7.37 -9.58 13.68
C GLU A 242 -6.43 -8.68 14.47
N ALA A 243 -6.91 -7.53 14.96
CA ALA A 243 -6.16 -6.68 15.88
C ALA A 243 -5.84 -7.39 17.20
N LYS A 244 -6.81 -8.10 17.78
CA LYS A 244 -6.58 -8.95 18.97
C LYS A 244 -5.56 -10.06 18.69
N ALA A 245 -5.63 -10.68 17.51
CA ALA A 245 -4.69 -11.71 17.10
C ALA A 245 -3.27 -11.17 16.95
N LEU A 246 -3.10 -10.00 16.36
CA LEU A 246 -1.79 -9.31 16.27
C LEU A 246 -1.21 -9.01 17.66
N ILE A 247 -2.04 -8.51 18.58
CA ILE A 247 -1.64 -8.26 19.97
C ILE A 247 -1.20 -9.57 20.63
N ALA A 248 -1.98 -10.62 20.50
CA ALA A 248 -1.68 -11.94 21.07
C ALA A 248 -0.37 -12.54 20.49
N ALA A 249 -0.06 -12.25 19.22
CA ALA A 249 1.20 -12.63 18.57
C ALA A 249 2.41 -11.77 19.00
N GLY A 250 2.21 -10.78 19.85
CA GLY A 250 3.26 -9.89 20.37
C GLY A 250 3.57 -8.68 19.48
N CYS A 251 2.70 -8.36 18.53
CA CYS A 251 2.89 -7.22 17.63
C CYS A 251 2.84 -5.91 18.41
N LYS A 252 3.88 -5.10 18.24
CA LYS A 252 4.01 -3.79 18.90
C LYS A 252 3.88 -2.61 17.96
N PHE A 253 4.19 -2.78 16.70
CA PHE A 253 4.21 -1.70 15.72
C PHE A 253 3.29 -2.04 14.56
N ILE A 254 2.28 -1.21 14.36
CA ILE A 254 1.34 -1.32 13.26
C ILE A 254 1.35 0.00 12.49
N ALA A 255 1.66 -0.02 11.20
CA ALA A 255 1.61 1.15 10.36
C ALA A 255 1.02 0.82 8.99
N GLU A 256 0.05 1.63 8.56
CA GLU A 256 -0.69 1.40 7.34
C GLU A 256 0.07 1.89 6.10
N GLY A 257 0.44 0.96 5.24
CA GLY A 257 0.93 1.28 3.90
C GLY A 257 -0.21 1.47 2.89
N SER A 258 -1.40 0.98 3.24
CA SER A 258 -2.65 1.22 2.50
C SER A 258 -3.46 2.35 3.13
N ASN A 259 -4.38 2.92 2.36
CA ASN A 259 -5.31 3.92 2.89
C ASN A 259 -6.36 3.24 3.79
N MET A 260 -6.46 3.66 5.05
CA MET A 260 -7.45 3.17 6.01
C MET A 260 -7.49 1.64 6.13
N GLY A 261 -6.32 1.03 6.37
CA GLY A 261 -6.13 -0.42 6.44
C GLY A 261 -6.86 -1.10 7.61
N SER A 262 -7.03 -0.40 8.73
CA SER A 262 -7.70 -0.91 9.93
C SER A 262 -9.16 -0.44 9.99
N THR A 263 -10.05 -1.31 10.46
CA THR A 263 -11.42 -0.90 10.80
C THR A 263 -11.43 -0.07 12.09
N GLN A 264 -12.52 0.65 12.34
CA GLN A 264 -12.66 1.40 13.60
C GLN A 264 -12.55 0.49 14.82
N GLU A 265 -13.12 -0.71 14.75
CA GLU A 265 -13.01 -1.69 15.83
C GLU A 265 -11.57 -2.14 16.07
N ALA A 266 -10.75 -2.25 15.01
CA ALA A 266 -9.33 -2.56 15.16
C ALA A 266 -8.57 -1.41 15.83
N ILE A 267 -8.85 -0.18 15.44
CA ILE A 267 -8.27 1.02 16.05
C ILE A 267 -8.62 1.08 17.54
N ASP A 268 -9.89 0.88 17.87
CA ASP A 268 -10.36 0.88 19.26
C ASP A 268 -9.66 -0.19 20.11
N VAL A 269 -9.39 -1.36 19.53
CA VAL A 269 -8.62 -2.45 20.18
C VAL A 269 -7.18 -2.04 20.42
N PHE A 270 -6.51 -1.43 19.44
CA PHE A 270 -5.12 -0.96 19.59
C PHE A 270 -5.02 0.16 20.63
N GLU A 271 -5.92 1.14 20.58
CA GLU A 271 -5.95 2.25 21.52
C GLU A 271 -6.23 1.77 22.96
N ALA A 272 -7.24 0.92 23.15
CA ALA A 272 -7.56 0.37 24.46
C ALA A 272 -6.40 -0.45 25.04
N HIS A 273 -5.69 -1.23 24.19
CA HIS A 273 -4.50 -1.97 24.63
C HIS A 273 -3.36 -1.03 25.03
N ARG A 274 -3.12 0.02 24.26
CA ARG A 274 -2.10 1.03 24.57
C ARG A 274 -2.36 1.71 25.91
N ASP A 275 -3.61 2.12 26.14
CA ASP A 275 -4.00 2.79 27.37
C ASP A 275 -3.87 1.89 28.61
N ALA A 276 -4.17 0.60 28.45
CA ALA A 276 -4.03 -0.40 29.52
C ALA A 276 -2.56 -0.81 29.77
N ASN A 277 -1.67 -0.62 28.79
CA ASN A 277 -0.26 -1.08 28.85
C ASN A 277 0.71 0.05 28.46
N PRO A 278 0.85 1.10 29.28
CA PRO A 278 1.69 2.24 28.96
C PRO A 278 3.21 1.88 29.00
N GLY A 279 4.01 2.73 28.39
CA GLY A 279 5.47 2.60 28.39
C GLY A 279 5.97 1.55 27.41
N ALA A 280 6.90 0.70 27.84
CA ALA A 280 7.58 -0.28 26.99
C ALA A 280 6.65 -1.37 26.41
N ALA A 281 5.50 -1.60 27.04
CA ALA A 281 4.49 -2.55 26.60
C ALA A 281 3.46 -1.94 25.63
N ALA A 282 3.50 -0.64 25.42
CA ALA A 282 2.55 0.06 24.57
C ALA A 282 2.61 -0.41 23.11
N ILE A 283 1.45 -0.50 22.48
CA ILE A 283 1.34 -0.65 21.04
C ILE A 283 1.49 0.73 20.39
N TRP A 284 2.19 0.73 19.27
CA TRP A 284 2.39 1.89 18.42
C TRP A 284 1.61 1.67 17.13
N TYR A 285 0.55 2.43 16.96
CA TYR A 285 -0.30 2.41 15.77
C TYR A 285 -0.18 3.73 15.00
N ALA A 286 -0.04 3.62 13.68
CA ALA A 286 -0.03 4.75 12.75
C ALA A 286 -0.95 4.45 11.54
N PRO A 287 -1.98 5.29 11.33
CA PRO A 287 -2.83 5.17 10.16
C PRO A 287 -2.13 5.58 8.87
#